data_798603805f0755d9874f6c4f33b11b4b
#
_entry.id   798603805f0755d9874f6c4f33b11b4b
#
_cell.length_a   1.000
_cell.length_b   1.000
_cell.length_c   1.000
_cell.angle_alpha   90.00
_cell.angle_beta   90.00
_cell.angle_gamma   90.00
#
_symmetry.space_group_name_H-M   'P 1'
#
loop_
_entity.id
_entity.type
_entity.pdbx_description
1 polymer ?
#
loop_
_entity_poly.entity_id
_entity_poly.type
_entity_poly.pdbx_seq_one_letter_code
_entity_poly.pdbx_strand_id
1 'polypeptide(L)'
;MRVKRGTVRHDNRKRILQRAEGYYGSRHKLFKTAKEAVLKAEAHAFNGRKEKKQDYRKLWIRRISAACKLNDISYSQFMHGLDLAEIKL
;
A
#
# COMPACT_ATOMS: atom_id res chain seq x y z
N MET A 1 -19.14 -7.36 -45.43
CA MET A 1 -19.99 -7.59 -44.24
C MET A 1 -19.30 -7.07 -42.99
N ARG A 2 -19.96 -6.27 -42.18
CA ARG A 2 -19.39 -5.68 -40.97
C ARG A 2 -19.65 -6.57 -39.77
N VAL A 3 -18.59 -6.95 -39.06
CA VAL A 3 -18.70 -7.76 -37.87
C VAL A 3 -18.69 -6.82 -36.63
N LYS A 4 -19.73 -6.89 -35.82
CA LYS A 4 -19.86 -6.10 -34.63
C LYS A 4 -19.24 -6.91 -33.45
N ARG A 5 -18.33 -6.27 -32.72
CA ARG A 5 -17.65 -6.92 -31.59
C ARG A 5 -18.27 -6.60 -30.21
N GLY A 6 -19.47 -5.99 -30.25
CA GLY A 6 -20.19 -5.62 -29.05
C GLY A 6 -19.56 -4.44 -28.33
N THR A 7 -19.64 -4.42 -27.00
CA THR A 7 -19.24 -3.28 -26.18
C THR A 7 -18.02 -3.58 -25.29
N VAL A 8 -17.26 -4.63 -25.57
CA VAL A 8 -16.13 -5.04 -24.75
C VAL A 8 -15.10 -3.91 -24.57
N ARG A 9 -14.76 -3.26 -25.69
CA ARG A 9 -13.81 -2.16 -25.70
C ARG A 9 -14.30 -0.98 -24.85
N HIS A 10 -15.57 -0.66 -24.99
CA HIS A 10 -16.21 0.42 -24.26
C HIS A 10 -16.23 0.10 -22.75
N ASP A 11 -16.58 -1.13 -22.40
CA ASP A 11 -16.65 -1.57 -21.01
C ASP A 11 -15.29 -1.53 -20.34
N ASN A 12 -14.24 -1.96 -21.05
CA ASN A 12 -12.87 -1.93 -20.53
C ASN A 12 -12.42 -0.50 -20.27
N ARG A 13 -12.73 0.40 -21.21
CA ARG A 13 -12.41 1.83 -21.08
C ARG A 13 -13.12 2.43 -19.87
N LYS A 14 -14.40 2.13 -19.75
CA LYS A 14 -15.22 2.63 -18.64
C LYS A 14 -14.69 2.17 -17.28
N ARG A 15 -14.28 0.90 -17.21
CA ARG A 15 -13.74 0.33 -15.98
C ARG A 15 -12.48 1.06 -15.52
N ILE A 16 -11.56 1.34 -16.45
CA ILE A 16 -10.32 2.03 -16.15
C ILE A 16 -10.60 3.48 -15.74
N LEU A 17 -11.51 4.15 -16.44
CA LEU A 17 -11.88 5.53 -16.11
C LEU A 17 -12.53 5.64 -14.73
N GLN A 18 -13.30 4.62 -14.33
CA GLN A 18 -13.89 4.58 -12.98
C GLN A 18 -12.81 4.51 -11.90
N ARG A 19 -11.75 3.74 -12.15
CA ARG A 19 -10.63 3.66 -11.23
C ARG A 19 -9.83 4.96 -11.17
N ALA A 20 -9.88 5.75 -12.22
CA ALA A 20 -9.17 7.01 -12.32
C ALA A 20 -9.98 8.20 -11.82
N GLU A 21 -11.17 7.98 -11.26
CA GLU A 21 -12.00 9.06 -10.74
C GLU A 21 -11.23 9.85 -9.67
N GLY A 22 -11.31 11.17 -9.79
CA GLY A 22 -10.64 12.08 -8.87
C GLY A 22 -9.18 12.36 -9.22
N TYR A 23 -8.65 11.73 -10.26
CA TYR A 23 -7.28 12.00 -10.69
C TYR A 23 -7.18 13.40 -11.30
N TYR A 24 -6.06 14.03 -11.06
CA TYR A 24 -5.82 15.42 -11.46
C TYR A 24 -5.70 15.58 -12.97
N GLY A 25 -6.26 16.68 -13.48
CA GLY A 25 -6.15 17.06 -14.90
C GLY A 25 -6.85 16.08 -15.82
N SER A 26 -6.20 15.74 -16.93
CA SER A 26 -6.75 14.85 -17.94
C SER A 26 -6.67 13.37 -17.59
N ARG A 27 -6.02 13.04 -16.48
CA ARG A 27 -5.83 11.65 -16.06
C ARG A 27 -7.13 10.92 -15.75
N HIS A 28 -8.19 11.66 -15.44
CA HIS A 28 -9.50 11.05 -15.19
C HIS A 28 -10.41 11.07 -16.42
N LYS A 29 -9.99 11.72 -17.50
CA LYS A 29 -10.83 11.90 -18.70
C LYS A 29 -10.32 11.13 -19.91
N LEU A 30 -9.03 11.22 -20.20
CA LEU A 30 -8.45 10.60 -21.38
C LEU A 30 -8.00 9.18 -21.08
N PHE A 31 -8.52 8.24 -21.89
CA PHE A 31 -8.26 6.81 -21.65
C PHE A 31 -6.78 6.47 -21.62
N LYS A 32 -6.01 6.97 -22.58
CA LYS A 32 -4.57 6.68 -22.64
C LYS A 32 -3.85 7.12 -21.37
N THR A 33 -4.10 8.35 -20.95
CA THR A 33 -3.48 8.91 -19.75
C THR A 33 -3.99 8.22 -18.47
N ALA A 34 -5.30 7.95 -18.44
CA ALA A 34 -5.92 7.26 -17.30
C ALA A 34 -5.36 5.84 -17.15
N LYS A 35 -5.18 5.13 -18.26
CA LYS A 35 -4.62 3.77 -18.23
C LYS A 35 -3.22 3.76 -17.65
N GLU A 36 -2.36 4.68 -18.09
CA GLU A 36 -1.00 4.80 -17.56
C GLU A 36 -1.00 5.16 -16.08
N ALA A 37 -1.86 6.10 -15.67
CA ALA A 37 -1.97 6.54 -14.29
C ALA A 37 -2.45 5.40 -13.38
N VAL A 38 -3.45 4.64 -13.82
CA VAL A 38 -3.99 3.51 -13.07
C VAL A 38 -2.95 2.40 -12.91
N LEU A 39 -2.22 2.07 -13.98
CA LEU A 39 -1.16 1.06 -13.90
C LEU A 39 -0.10 1.46 -12.90
N LYS A 40 0.32 2.72 -12.92
CA LYS A 40 1.32 3.22 -11.99
C LYS A 40 0.77 3.25 -10.56
N ALA A 41 -0.49 3.64 -10.40
CA ALA A 41 -1.14 3.65 -9.09
C ALA A 41 -1.21 2.25 -8.49
N GLU A 42 -1.52 1.25 -9.30
CA GLU A 42 -1.56 -0.14 -8.83
C GLU A 42 -0.18 -0.65 -8.44
N ALA A 43 0.86 -0.27 -9.20
CA ALA A 43 2.24 -0.62 -8.87
C ALA A 43 2.67 0.03 -7.55
N HIS A 44 2.34 1.31 -7.35
CA HIS A 44 2.62 2.01 -6.11
C HIS A 44 1.85 1.39 -4.94
N ALA A 45 0.60 0.99 -5.15
CA ALA A 45 -0.20 0.35 -4.12
C ALA A 45 0.41 -0.99 -3.69
N PHE A 46 0.91 -1.76 -4.65
CA PHE A 46 1.59 -3.03 -4.38
C PHE A 46 2.83 -2.81 -3.51
N ASN A 47 3.67 -1.85 -3.90
CA ASN A 47 4.87 -1.52 -3.13
C ASN A 47 4.51 -0.93 -1.77
N GLY A 48 3.47 -0.09 -1.71
CA GLY A 48 3.02 0.52 -0.47
C GLY A 48 2.52 -0.50 0.54
N ARG A 49 1.85 -1.54 0.08
CA ARG A 49 1.40 -2.61 0.98
C ARG A 49 2.58 -3.37 1.58
N LYS A 50 3.67 -3.52 0.84
CA LYS A 50 4.91 -4.12 1.36
C LYS A 50 5.61 -3.21 2.35
N GLU A 51 5.71 -1.93 2.02
CA GLU A 51 6.36 -0.93 2.88
C GLU A 51 5.57 -0.71 4.17
N LYS A 52 4.25 -0.86 4.12
CA LYS A 52 3.36 -0.70 5.27
C LYS A 52 3.78 -1.61 6.42
N LYS A 53 4.17 -2.83 6.12
CA LYS A 53 4.62 -3.79 7.14
C LYS A 53 5.87 -3.28 7.86
N GLN A 54 6.82 -2.71 7.09
CA GLN A 54 8.04 -2.15 7.65
C GLN A 54 7.74 -0.90 8.49
N ASP A 55 6.85 -0.05 8.01
CA ASP A 55 6.48 1.18 8.70
C ASP A 55 5.83 0.87 10.06
N TYR A 56 4.92 -0.09 10.09
CA TYR A 56 4.30 -0.51 11.35
C TYR A 56 5.30 -1.12 12.31
N ARG A 57 6.24 -1.91 11.79
CA ARG A 57 7.28 -2.49 12.64
C ARG A 57 8.15 -1.40 13.28
N LYS A 58 8.51 -0.38 12.52
CA LYS A 58 9.25 0.77 13.03
C LYS A 58 8.46 1.48 14.12
N LEU A 59 7.17 1.65 13.92
CA LEU A 59 6.28 2.27 14.88
C LEU A 59 6.21 1.45 16.17
N TRP A 60 6.07 0.14 16.06
CA TRP A 60 6.04 -0.75 17.21
C TRP A 60 7.34 -0.68 18.02
N ILE A 61 8.47 -0.69 17.31
CA ILE A 61 9.78 -0.60 17.97
C ILE A 61 9.87 0.72 18.74
N ARG A 62 9.42 1.81 18.15
CA ARG A 62 9.43 3.13 18.79
C ARG A 62 8.57 3.15 20.06
N ARG A 63 7.38 2.58 19.96
CA ARG A 63 6.45 2.51 21.09
C ARG A 63 6.98 1.64 22.20
N ILE A 64 7.55 0.48 21.86
CA ILE A 64 8.15 -0.43 22.84
C ILE A 64 9.36 0.24 23.52
N SER A 65 10.19 0.94 22.73
CA SER A 65 11.35 1.67 23.27
C SER A 65 10.92 2.74 24.26
N ALA A 66 9.83 3.47 23.95
CA ALA A 66 9.30 4.49 24.85
C ALA A 66 8.82 3.88 26.17
N ALA A 67 8.10 2.76 26.07
CA ALA A 67 7.62 2.05 27.26
C ALA A 67 8.77 1.50 28.11
N CYS A 68 9.81 0.98 27.46
CA CYS A 68 11.00 0.50 28.15
C CYS A 68 11.69 1.63 28.91
N LYS A 69 11.77 2.80 28.30
CA LYS A 69 12.39 3.97 28.94
C LYS A 69 11.62 4.38 30.20
N LEU A 70 10.28 4.29 30.16
CA LEU A 70 9.44 4.58 31.32
C LEU A 70 9.66 3.59 32.46
N ASN A 71 10.09 2.37 32.14
CA ASN A 71 10.33 1.31 33.13
C ASN A 71 11.81 1.11 33.41
N ASP A 72 12.66 2.08 33.08
CA ASP A 72 14.11 2.10 33.35
C ASP A 72 14.86 0.89 32.80
N ILE A 73 14.44 0.42 31.60
CA ILE A 73 15.11 -0.69 30.92
C ILE A 73 15.35 -0.26 29.46
N SER A 74 16.45 -0.77 28.86
CA SER A 74 16.71 -0.50 27.45
C SER A 74 15.92 -1.45 26.57
N TYR A 75 15.69 -1.03 25.31
CA TYR A 75 14.98 -1.86 24.31
C TYR A 75 15.70 -3.20 24.10
N SER A 76 17.03 -3.17 23.96
CA SER A 76 17.82 -4.38 23.72
C SER A 76 17.74 -5.34 24.90
N GLN A 77 17.76 -4.83 26.12
CA GLN A 77 17.60 -5.64 27.32
C GLN A 77 16.22 -6.29 27.38
N PHE A 78 15.19 -5.54 27.02
CA PHE A 78 13.80 -6.04 26.97
C PHE A 78 13.66 -7.15 25.94
N MET A 79 14.20 -6.97 24.73
CA MET A 79 14.11 -7.97 23.68
C MET A 79 14.91 -9.22 24.05
N HIS A 80 16.04 -9.06 24.68
CA HIS A 80 16.83 -10.19 25.19
C HIS A 80 16.06 -10.98 26.25
N GLY A 81 15.38 -10.25 27.14
CA GLY A 81 14.54 -10.87 28.16
C GLY A 81 13.38 -11.66 27.57
N LEU A 82 12.76 -11.16 26.50
CA LEU A 82 11.70 -11.89 25.81
C LEU A 82 12.24 -13.18 25.18
N ASP A 83 13.44 -13.14 24.60
CA ASP A 83 14.07 -14.31 24.02
C ASP A 83 14.36 -15.36 25.10
N LEU A 84 14.88 -14.94 26.25
CA LEU A 84 15.16 -15.85 27.36
C LEU A 84 13.88 -16.47 27.92
N ALA A 85 12.79 -15.73 27.91
CA ALA A 85 11.48 -16.22 28.35
C ALA A 85 10.74 -17.01 27.27
N GLU A 86 11.32 -17.11 26.06
CA GLU A 86 10.74 -17.80 24.91
C GLU A 86 9.38 -17.22 24.48
N ILE A 87 9.19 -15.91 24.69
CA ILE A 87 8.00 -15.19 24.28
C ILE A 87 8.24 -14.62 22.87
N LYS A 88 7.41 -15.04 21.93
CA LYS A 88 7.45 -14.52 20.56
C LYS A 88 6.30 -13.56 20.36
N LEU A 89 6.62 -12.38 19.87
CA LEU A 89 5.63 -11.36 19.52
C LEU A 89 5.39 -11.30 18.03
#